data_e6984eb06efa8f73517e772503674bd8
#
_entry.id   e6984eb06efa8f73517e772503674bd8
#
_cell.length_a   1.000
_cell.length_b   1.000
_cell.length_c   1.000
_cell.angle_alpha   90.00
_cell.angle_beta   90.00
_cell.angle_gamma   90.00
#
_symmetry.space_group_name_H-M   'P 1'
#
loop_
_entity.id
_entity.type
_entity.pdbx_description
1 polymer ?
#
loop_
_entity_poly.entity_id
_entity_poly.type
_entity_poly.pdbx_seq_one_letter_code
_entity_poly.pdbx_strand_id
1 'polypeptide(L)'
;MSQSPLKPPPAKGNGTSLSKGYTALFATVVIWSTPSLFMYYLNRYYDPWAQNFYRYSVAFLAVLPLVFLKVRRGGRQIDLRAVGLCLIPCLPNVIHQVTQVMALFYIGPGVYAIFARSSVIFTTLLALAFFPEERFVIRQWQFQIGTLLGLIGSFGVIWFQAGANDRHIALPGLLISFTATFCWALYGVLVKRPSAQLGPIRSFALVSLITSVLLLPLTLAFGRIAAPLHAGTDANLILIVSAVTCITVAHVLYYIAIHQVGVALAQSLQLLCPAGALALSAWLYGERLTHAQLWSAAILLIGAFLAMRTKPVATTETAENI
;
A
#
# COMPACT_ATOMS: atom_id res chain seq x y z
N MET A 1 -38.15 18.04 18.61
CA MET A 1 -36.96 18.77 18.13
C MET A 1 -36.50 18.10 16.83
N SER A 2 -36.91 18.66 15.69
CA SER A 2 -36.60 18.17 14.35
C SER A 2 -35.15 18.56 14.02
N GLN A 3 -34.26 17.58 13.90
CA GLN A 3 -32.91 17.82 13.36
C GLN A 3 -33.05 17.97 11.84
N SER A 4 -32.84 19.17 11.34
CA SER A 4 -32.71 19.41 9.91
C SER A 4 -31.51 18.65 9.33
N PRO A 5 -31.60 18.08 8.12
CA PRO A 5 -30.49 17.38 7.51
C PRO A 5 -29.32 18.34 7.28
N LEU A 6 -28.16 17.98 7.79
CA LEU A 6 -26.89 18.69 7.60
C LEU A 6 -26.65 18.90 6.10
N LYS A 7 -26.73 20.16 5.67
CA LYS A 7 -26.38 20.60 4.33
C LYS A 7 -24.92 20.21 4.06
N PRO A 8 -24.58 19.54 2.96
CA PRO A 8 -23.19 19.25 2.64
C PRO A 8 -22.43 20.58 2.48
N PRO A 9 -21.19 20.68 3.00
CA PRO A 9 -20.37 21.86 2.80
C PRO A 9 -20.12 22.07 1.29
N PRO A 10 -20.00 23.33 0.83
CA PRO A 10 -19.84 23.64 -0.59
C PRO A 10 -18.55 23.02 -1.14
N ALA A 11 -18.68 22.25 -2.18
CA ALA A 11 -17.58 21.66 -2.93
C ALA A 11 -16.79 22.76 -3.66
N LYS A 12 -15.72 23.27 -3.06
CA LYS A 12 -14.62 23.94 -3.75
C LYS A 12 -13.35 23.15 -3.49
N GLY A 13 -13.28 21.92 -3.95
CA GLY A 13 -12.03 21.21 -4.15
C GLY A 13 -11.46 21.65 -5.50
N ASN A 14 -10.33 22.35 -5.52
CA ASN A 14 -9.62 22.70 -6.74
C ASN A 14 -9.37 21.43 -7.55
N GLY A 15 -9.87 21.34 -8.81
CA GLY A 15 -9.70 20.17 -9.67
C GLY A 15 -8.25 19.72 -9.82
N THR A 16 -7.27 20.61 -9.57
CA THR A 16 -5.84 20.35 -9.54
C THR A 16 -5.40 19.44 -8.36
N SER A 17 -6.04 19.53 -7.20
CA SER A 17 -5.71 18.71 -6.01
C SER A 17 -6.15 17.26 -6.20
N LEU A 18 -7.37 17.03 -6.70
CA LEU A 18 -7.87 15.68 -7.00
C LEU A 18 -7.07 15.00 -8.11
N SER A 19 -6.71 15.73 -9.17
CA SER A 19 -5.85 15.23 -10.24
C SER A 19 -4.50 14.75 -9.69
N LYS A 20 -3.86 15.52 -8.80
CA LYS A 20 -2.63 15.10 -8.12
C LYS A 20 -2.81 13.81 -7.31
N GLY A 21 -3.93 13.67 -6.60
CA GLY A 21 -4.26 12.46 -5.83
C GLY A 21 -4.38 11.22 -6.72
N TYR A 22 -5.13 11.31 -7.82
CA TYR A 22 -5.27 10.18 -8.75
C TYR A 22 -3.98 9.86 -9.50
N THR A 23 -3.20 10.87 -9.91
CA THR A 23 -1.87 10.66 -10.54
C THR A 23 -0.92 9.96 -9.58
N ALA A 24 -0.85 10.38 -8.33
CA ALA A 24 -0.04 9.75 -7.30
C ALA A 24 -0.48 8.29 -7.06
N LEU A 25 -1.79 8.06 -7.03
CA LEU A 25 -2.35 6.72 -6.84
C LEU A 25 -2.05 5.80 -8.02
N PHE A 26 -2.21 6.29 -9.24
CA PHE A 26 -1.89 5.51 -10.44
C PHE A 26 -0.41 5.13 -10.49
N ALA A 27 0.49 6.09 -10.21
CA ALA A 27 1.92 5.81 -10.10
C ALA A 27 2.22 4.78 -8.99
N THR A 28 1.53 4.87 -7.85
CA THR A 28 1.63 3.86 -6.77
C THR A 28 1.21 2.48 -7.26
N VAL A 29 0.10 2.37 -8.00
CA VAL A 29 -0.40 1.10 -8.56
C VAL A 29 0.63 0.48 -9.50
N VAL A 30 1.21 1.26 -10.41
CA VAL A 30 2.25 0.79 -11.34
C VAL A 30 3.45 0.25 -10.57
N ILE A 31 3.96 1.00 -9.58
CA ILE A 31 5.10 0.57 -8.78
C ILE A 31 4.73 -0.67 -7.96
N TRP A 32 3.56 -0.68 -7.30
CA TRP A 32 3.12 -1.81 -6.46
C TRP A 32 2.60 -3.03 -7.25
N SER A 33 2.72 -3.00 -8.56
CA SER A 33 2.61 -4.20 -9.39
C SER A 33 3.88 -5.08 -9.38
N THR A 34 5.00 -4.56 -8.83
CA THR A 34 6.32 -5.22 -8.90
C THR A 34 6.85 -5.82 -7.58
N PRO A 35 6.40 -5.45 -6.35
CA PRO A 35 7.07 -5.85 -5.11
C PRO A 35 7.17 -7.36 -4.90
N SER A 36 6.17 -8.13 -5.31
CA SER A 36 6.17 -9.59 -5.18
C SER A 36 7.33 -10.24 -5.94
N LEU A 37 7.70 -9.68 -7.10
CA LEU A 37 8.84 -10.16 -7.90
C LEU A 37 10.15 -9.91 -7.17
N PHE A 38 10.35 -8.71 -6.62
CA PHE A 38 11.54 -8.37 -5.84
C PHE A 38 11.64 -9.24 -4.57
N MET A 39 10.55 -9.37 -3.82
CA MET A 39 10.53 -10.16 -2.58
C MET A 39 10.82 -11.65 -2.86
N TYR A 40 10.19 -12.22 -3.90
CA TYR A 40 10.42 -13.61 -4.28
C TYR A 40 11.88 -13.87 -4.67
N TYR A 41 12.51 -12.98 -5.42
CA TYR A 41 13.93 -13.06 -5.76
C TYR A 41 14.80 -12.95 -4.50
N LEU A 42 14.54 -11.95 -3.64
CA LEU A 42 15.33 -11.66 -2.45
C LEU A 42 15.21 -12.75 -1.37
N ASN A 43 14.13 -13.54 -1.33
CA ASN A 43 13.94 -14.65 -0.40
C ASN A 43 15.00 -15.76 -0.56
N ARG A 44 15.75 -15.78 -1.66
CA ARG A 44 16.88 -16.69 -1.86
C ARG A 44 18.12 -16.28 -1.05
N TYR A 45 18.25 -15.00 -0.70
CA TYR A 45 19.43 -14.39 -0.11
C TYR A 45 19.15 -13.85 1.30
N TYR A 46 17.95 -13.41 1.55
CA TYR A 46 17.53 -12.75 2.79
C TYR A 46 16.39 -13.53 3.44
N ASP A 47 16.45 -13.67 4.77
CA ASP A 47 15.29 -14.06 5.55
C ASP A 47 14.28 -12.89 5.67
N PRO A 48 13.02 -13.15 6.09
CA PRO A 48 11.98 -12.12 6.16
C PRO A 48 12.32 -10.93 7.06
N TRP A 49 13.07 -11.16 8.14
CA TRP A 49 13.43 -10.12 9.11
C TRP A 49 14.48 -9.19 8.54
N ALA A 50 15.61 -9.75 8.10
CA ALA A 50 16.71 -9.00 7.50
C ALA A 50 16.27 -8.26 6.23
N GLN A 51 15.49 -8.93 5.35
CA GLN A 51 14.98 -8.31 4.13
C GLN A 51 14.20 -7.03 4.44
N ASN A 52 13.26 -7.08 5.38
CA ASN A 52 12.42 -5.92 5.72
C ASN A 52 13.20 -4.86 6.49
N PHE A 53 14.08 -5.26 7.43
CA PHE A 53 14.95 -4.32 8.13
C PHE A 53 15.77 -3.48 7.17
N TYR A 54 16.50 -4.11 6.25
CA TYR A 54 17.34 -3.39 5.30
C TYR A 54 16.53 -2.56 4.30
N ARG A 55 15.39 -3.06 3.82
CA ARG A 55 14.52 -2.29 2.92
C ARG A 55 13.97 -1.03 3.59
N TYR A 56 13.55 -1.10 4.86
CA TYR A 56 13.06 0.08 5.59
C TYR A 56 14.19 1.03 5.99
N SER A 57 15.37 0.52 6.33
CA SER A 57 16.57 1.34 6.58
C SER A 57 16.98 2.14 5.33
N VAL A 58 17.06 1.47 4.18
CA VAL A 58 17.35 2.13 2.89
C VAL A 58 16.26 3.13 2.53
N ALA A 59 14.99 2.77 2.74
CA ALA A 59 13.87 3.66 2.47
C ALA A 59 13.92 4.94 3.32
N PHE A 60 14.27 4.82 4.60
CA PHE A 60 14.49 5.97 5.47
C PHE A 60 15.63 6.86 4.96
N LEU A 61 16.77 6.28 4.63
CA LEU A 61 17.91 7.04 4.08
C LEU A 61 17.55 7.74 2.76
N ALA A 62 16.79 7.08 1.90
CA ALA A 62 16.36 7.63 0.61
C ALA A 62 15.39 8.81 0.73
N VAL A 63 14.56 8.86 1.78
CA VAL A 63 13.63 9.98 1.99
C VAL A 63 14.26 11.17 2.70
N LEU A 64 15.39 11.00 3.41
CA LEU A 64 16.05 12.06 4.19
C LEU A 64 16.34 13.33 3.39
N PRO A 65 16.90 13.30 2.16
CA PRO A 65 17.15 14.52 1.39
C PRO A 65 15.89 15.37 1.19
N LEU A 66 14.73 14.71 0.97
CA LEU A 66 13.44 15.40 0.79
C LEU A 66 12.96 16.05 2.10
N VAL A 67 13.23 15.41 3.25
CA VAL A 67 12.92 15.97 4.57
C VAL A 67 13.76 17.22 4.82
N PHE A 68 15.07 17.17 4.58
CA PHE A 68 15.97 18.30 4.77
C PHE A 68 15.59 19.49 3.87
N LEU A 69 15.23 19.25 2.62
CA LEU A 69 14.75 20.29 1.71
C LEU A 69 13.47 20.97 2.22
N LYS A 70 12.53 20.20 2.79
CA LYS A 70 11.31 20.77 3.38
C LYS A 70 11.56 21.53 4.68
N VAL A 71 12.47 21.07 5.53
CA VAL A 71 12.84 21.77 6.77
C VAL A 71 13.50 23.12 6.45
N ARG A 72 14.43 23.15 5.50
CA ARG A 72 15.07 24.41 5.05
C ARG A 72 14.08 25.45 4.49
N ARG A 73 12.93 25.02 3.97
CA ARG A 73 11.86 25.89 3.45
C ARG A 73 10.87 26.33 4.54
N GLY A 74 11.24 26.30 5.83
CA GLY A 74 10.41 26.77 6.94
C GLY A 74 9.37 25.76 7.46
N GLY A 75 9.55 24.47 7.17
CA GLY A 75 8.64 23.45 7.70
C GLY A 75 8.83 23.19 9.20
N ARG A 76 7.73 22.85 9.88
CA ARG A 76 7.67 22.52 11.32
C ARG A 76 8.71 21.47 11.72
N GLN A 77 9.35 21.64 12.86
CA GLN A 77 10.27 20.63 13.41
C GLN A 77 9.50 19.37 13.86
N ILE A 78 10.20 18.21 13.82
CA ILE A 78 9.67 16.94 14.30
C ILE A 78 9.76 16.97 15.83
N ASP A 79 8.62 16.88 16.49
CA ASP A 79 8.51 16.82 17.95
C ASP A 79 8.16 15.39 18.43
N LEU A 80 8.20 15.17 19.73
CA LEU A 80 7.85 13.87 20.34
C LEU A 80 6.41 13.45 20.06
N ARG A 81 5.50 14.40 19.85
CA ARG A 81 4.09 14.11 19.50
C ARG A 81 4.02 13.53 18.09
N ALA A 82 4.81 14.05 17.15
CA ALA A 82 4.91 13.51 15.80
C ALA A 82 5.42 12.06 15.81
N VAL A 83 6.43 11.77 16.64
CA VAL A 83 6.95 10.41 16.82
C VAL A 83 5.87 9.49 17.39
N GLY A 84 5.18 9.88 18.46
CA GLY A 84 4.08 9.12 19.06
C GLY A 84 2.93 8.85 18.09
N LEU A 85 2.58 9.85 17.28
CA LEU A 85 1.53 9.71 16.26
C LEU A 85 1.91 8.69 15.17
N CYS A 86 3.18 8.63 14.79
CA CYS A 86 3.69 7.69 13.79
C CYS A 86 3.96 6.29 14.36
N LEU A 87 4.16 6.15 15.66
CA LEU A 87 4.41 4.85 16.31
C LEU A 87 3.21 3.90 16.16
N ILE A 88 1.98 4.43 16.31
CA ILE A 88 0.75 3.62 16.26
C ILE A 88 0.62 2.85 14.93
N PRO A 89 0.72 3.48 13.74
CA PRO A 89 0.67 2.73 12.47
C PRO A 89 1.90 1.84 12.22
N CYS A 90 3.04 2.09 12.89
CA CYS A 90 4.22 1.24 12.70
C CYS A 90 4.05 -0.18 13.24
N LEU A 91 3.25 -0.38 14.30
CA LEU A 91 3.02 -1.72 14.86
C LEU A 91 2.36 -2.66 13.84
N PRO A 92 1.18 -2.35 13.27
CA PRO A 92 0.62 -3.20 12.23
C PRO A 92 1.49 -3.22 10.95
N ASN A 93 2.25 -2.16 10.65
CA ASN A 93 3.16 -2.17 9.51
C ASN A 93 4.27 -3.22 9.68
N VAL A 94 4.94 -3.30 10.83
CA VAL A 94 5.97 -4.31 11.11
C VAL A 94 5.40 -5.72 10.95
N ILE A 95 4.23 -5.99 11.55
CA ILE A 95 3.56 -7.29 11.45
C ILE A 95 3.25 -7.60 9.97
N HIS A 96 2.67 -6.64 9.24
CA HIS A 96 2.37 -6.80 7.83
C HIS A 96 3.63 -7.13 7.01
N GLN A 97 4.69 -6.33 7.17
CA GLN A 97 5.91 -6.48 6.37
C GLN A 97 6.59 -7.84 6.56
N VAL A 98 6.63 -8.33 7.78
CA VAL A 98 7.22 -9.63 8.08
C VAL A 98 6.30 -10.76 7.59
N THR A 99 5.02 -10.70 7.92
CA THR A 99 4.06 -11.76 7.57
C THR A 99 3.82 -11.88 6.07
N GLN A 100 3.86 -10.78 5.30
CA GLN A 100 3.73 -10.88 3.84
C GLN A 100 4.91 -11.65 3.21
N VAL A 101 6.13 -11.44 3.69
CA VAL A 101 7.31 -12.18 3.19
C VAL A 101 7.27 -13.62 3.68
N MET A 102 6.90 -13.85 4.95
CA MET A 102 6.76 -15.20 5.51
C MET A 102 5.71 -16.03 4.77
N ALA A 103 4.57 -15.43 4.39
CA ALA A 103 3.53 -16.13 3.66
C ALA A 103 4.06 -16.80 2.39
N LEU A 104 4.99 -16.16 1.68
CA LEU A 104 5.55 -16.66 0.42
C LEU A 104 6.43 -17.92 0.59
N PHE A 105 6.78 -18.31 1.81
CA PHE A 105 7.44 -19.59 2.08
C PHE A 105 6.44 -20.75 2.21
N TYR A 106 5.17 -20.48 2.47
CA TYR A 106 4.12 -21.47 2.71
C TYR A 106 3.10 -21.59 1.59
N ILE A 107 2.90 -20.49 0.85
CA ILE A 107 1.95 -20.43 -0.27
C ILE A 107 2.58 -19.71 -1.45
N GLY A 108 2.14 -20.06 -2.66
CA GLY A 108 2.62 -19.40 -3.86
C GLY A 108 2.24 -17.91 -3.92
N PRO A 109 3.03 -17.09 -4.64
CA PRO A 109 2.81 -15.65 -4.72
C PRO A 109 1.42 -15.30 -5.31
N GLY A 110 0.86 -16.14 -6.19
CA GLY A 110 -0.49 -15.96 -6.73
C GLY A 110 -1.57 -16.10 -5.66
N VAL A 111 -1.47 -17.13 -4.78
CA VAL A 111 -2.42 -17.33 -3.67
C VAL A 111 -2.30 -16.15 -2.68
N TYR A 112 -1.07 -15.74 -2.32
CA TYR A 112 -0.86 -14.58 -1.48
C TYR A 112 -1.47 -13.29 -2.09
N ALA A 113 -1.32 -13.10 -3.40
CA ALA A 113 -1.89 -11.94 -4.09
C ALA A 113 -3.42 -11.87 -3.97
N ILE A 114 -4.13 -13.00 -3.95
CA ILE A 114 -5.58 -13.05 -3.69
C ILE A 114 -5.89 -12.51 -2.29
N PHE A 115 -5.18 -12.99 -1.26
CA PHE A 115 -5.34 -12.50 0.10
C PHE A 115 -5.03 -11.00 0.21
N ALA A 116 -3.94 -10.55 -0.38
CA ALA A 116 -3.56 -9.14 -0.37
C ALA A 116 -4.64 -8.22 -0.94
N ARG A 117 -5.39 -8.66 -1.96
CA ARG A 117 -6.50 -7.88 -2.54
C ARG A 117 -7.72 -7.80 -1.63
N SER A 118 -7.96 -8.78 -0.77
CA SER A 118 -9.05 -8.73 0.21
C SER A 118 -8.86 -7.65 1.28
N SER A 119 -7.68 -7.02 1.37
CA SER A 119 -7.42 -5.87 2.26
C SER A 119 -8.40 -4.72 2.07
N VAL A 120 -8.96 -4.53 0.89
CA VAL A 120 -9.97 -3.49 0.62
C VAL A 120 -11.23 -3.69 1.49
N ILE A 121 -11.61 -4.93 1.77
CA ILE A 121 -12.77 -5.24 2.63
C ILE A 121 -12.48 -4.76 4.05
N PHE A 122 -11.32 -5.15 4.61
CA PHE A 122 -10.92 -4.72 5.96
C PHE A 122 -10.74 -3.20 6.04
N THR A 123 -10.10 -2.59 5.03
CA THR A 123 -9.93 -1.13 4.99
C THR A 123 -11.27 -0.42 4.95
N THR A 124 -12.23 -0.92 4.17
CA THR A 124 -13.57 -0.32 4.09
C THR A 124 -14.29 -0.39 5.44
N LEU A 125 -14.26 -1.55 6.12
CA LEU A 125 -14.87 -1.71 7.44
C LEU A 125 -14.20 -0.83 8.50
N LEU A 126 -12.86 -0.80 8.52
CA LEU A 126 -12.09 0.04 9.43
C LEU A 126 -12.32 1.54 9.15
N ALA A 127 -12.38 1.95 7.87
CA ALA A 127 -12.66 3.33 7.51
C ALA A 127 -14.06 3.77 7.95
N LEU A 128 -15.07 2.90 7.83
CA LEU A 128 -16.42 3.15 8.36
C LEU A 128 -16.43 3.38 9.87
N ALA A 129 -15.56 2.65 10.61
CA ALA A 129 -15.47 2.74 12.06
C ALA A 129 -14.69 3.99 12.51
N PHE A 130 -13.55 4.28 11.88
CA PHE A 130 -12.60 5.31 12.34
C PHE A 130 -12.80 6.69 11.71
N PHE A 131 -13.43 6.77 10.53
CA PHE A 131 -13.58 8.00 9.75
C PHE A 131 -15.03 8.21 9.30
N PRO A 132 -15.83 8.99 10.07
CA PRO A 132 -17.21 9.30 9.69
C PRO A 132 -17.33 9.93 8.29
N GLU A 133 -16.34 10.71 7.86
CA GLU A 133 -16.29 11.34 6.55
C GLU A 133 -16.20 10.33 5.40
N GLU A 134 -15.52 9.20 5.59
CA GLU A 134 -15.41 8.14 4.58
C GLU A 134 -16.75 7.44 4.29
N ARG A 135 -17.71 7.52 5.22
CA ARG A 135 -19.07 6.95 5.04
C ARG A 135 -19.77 7.51 3.82
N PHE A 136 -19.52 8.78 3.50
CA PHE A 136 -20.09 9.40 2.30
C PHE A 136 -19.57 8.73 1.02
N VAL A 137 -18.28 8.45 0.93
CA VAL A 137 -17.65 7.76 -0.20
C VAL A 137 -18.15 6.33 -0.30
N ILE A 138 -18.09 5.60 0.81
CA ILE A 138 -18.40 4.16 0.85
C ILE A 138 -19.87 3.86 0.55
N ARG A 139 -20.79 4.77 0.90
CA ARG A 139 -22.22 4.63 0.61
C ARG A 139 -22.61 4.90 -0.85
N GLN A 140 -21.74 5.49 -1.66
CA GLN A 140 -22.04 5.72 -3.07
C GLN A 140 -22.03 4.39 -3.83
N TRP A 141 -23.05 4.16 -4.65
CA TRP A 141 -23.18 2.92 -5.42
C TRP A 141 -22.00 2.69 -6.38
N GLN A 142 -21.41 3.77 -6.90
CA GLN A 142 -20.22 3.72 -7.75
C GLN A 142 -19.03 3.09 -7.02
N PHE A 143 -18.83 3.46 -5.74
CA PHE A 143 -17.80 2.86 -4.90
C PHE A 143 -18.08 1.37 -4.66
N GLN A 144 -19.32 1.04 -4.25
CA GLN A 144 -19.69 -0.33 -3.88
C GLN A 144 -19.58 -1.29 -5.06
N ILE A 145 -20.23 -0.95 -6.19
CA ILE A 145 -20.21 -1.78 -7.40
C ILE A 145 -18.81 -1.77 -8.01
N GLY A 146 -18.14 -0.60 -8.06
CA GLY A 146 -16.77 -0.48 -8.57
C GLY A 146 -15.78 -1.34 -7.80
N THR A 147 -15.85 -1.33 -6.47
CA THR A 147 -14.98 -2.15 -5.61
C THR A 147 -15.31 -3.64 -5.75
N LEU A 148 -16.59 -4.01 -5.84
CA LEU A 148 -17.01 -5.41 -6.05
C LEU A 148 -16.51 -5.96 -7.39
N LEU A 149 -16.71 -5.22 -8.49
CA LEU A 149 -16.18 -5.59 -9.81
C LEU A 149 -14.65 -5.63 -9.80
N GLY A 150 -14.00 -4.69 -9.11
CA GLY A 150 -12.55 -4.66 -8.90
C GLY A 150 -12.04 -5.92 -8.19
N LEU A 151 -12.73 -6.38 -7.14
CA LEU A 151 -12.41 -7.63 -6.44
C LEU A 151 -12.58 -8.85 -7.35
N ILE A 152 -13.74 -8.97 -8.02
CA ILE A 152 -14.03 -10.10 -8.92
C ILE A 152 -12.99 -10.16 -10.03
N GLY A 153 -12.73 -9.04 -10.70
CA GLY A 153 -11.74 -8.97 -11.78
C GLY A 153 -10.32 -9.25 -11.30
N SER A 154 -9.93 -8.70 -10.14
CA SER A 154 -8.61 -8.93 -9.53
C SER A 154 -8.39 -10.41 -9.17
N PHE A 155 -9.39 -11.04 -8.57
CA PHE A 155 -9.35 -12.49 -8.28
C PHE A 155 -9.27 -13.30 -9.57
N GLY A 156 -10.06 -12.95 -10.59
CA GLY A 156 -10.03 -13.65 -11.87
C GLY A 156 -8.67 -13.55 -12.57
N VAL A 157 -8.05 -12.37 -12.61
CA VAL A 157 -6.69 -12.19 -13.17
C VAL A 157 -5.70 -13.14 -12.52
N ILE A 158 -5.72 -13.24 -11.20
CA ILE A 158 -4.79 -14.09 -10.44
C ILE A 158 -5.17 -15.57 -10.58
N TRP A 159 -6.48 -15.87 -10.52
CA TRP A 159 -6.99 -17.26 -10.57
C TRP A 159 -6.69 -17.97 -11.86
N PHE A 160 -6.82 -17.28 -13.00
CA PHE A 160 -6.60 -17.83 -14.33
C PHE A 160 -5.15 -17.69 -14.81
N GLN A 161 -4.20 -17.29 -13.94
CA GLN A 161 -2.79 -17.22 -14.30
C GLN A 161 -2.28 -18.62 -14.72
N ALA A 162 -1.59 -18.68 -15.86
CA ALA A 162 -1.00 -19.92 -16.33
C ALA A 162 0.06 -20.42 -15.33
N GLY A 163 0.10 -21.73 -15.08
CA GLY A 163 1.00 -22.34 -14.07
C GLY A 163 0.43 -22.42 -12.65
N ALA A 164 -0.84 -22.09 -12.45
CA ALA A 164 -1.53 -22.19 -11.16
C ALA A 164 -1.66 -23.65 -10.60
N ASN A 165 -1.09 -24.64 -11.26
CA ASN A 165 -1.12 -26.04 -10.78
C ASN A 165 -0.27 -26.28 -9.53
N ASP A 166 0.68 -25.40 -9.20
CA ASP A 166 1.48 -25.44 -7.95
C ASP A 166 0.81 -24.66 -6.82
N ARG A 167 -0.49 -24.84 -6.63
CA ARG A 167 -1.23 -24.24 -5.51
C ARG A 167 -1.02 -25.06 -4.24
N HIS A 168 0.20 -25.10 -3.72
CA HIS A 168 0.41 -25.58 -2.37
C HIS A 168 -0.23 -24.59 -1.40
N ILE A 169 -1.36 -25.03 -0.82
CA ILE A 169 -2.10 -24.23 0.17
C ILE A 169 -1.87 -24.88 1.53
N ALA A 170 -0.93 -24.34 2.30
CA ALA A 170 -0.73 -24.74 3.67
C ALA A 170 -1.54 -23.85 4.63
N LEU A 171 -2.24 -24.43 5.58
CA LEU A 171 -3.04 -23.68 6.57
C LEU A 171 -2.24 -22.59 7.29
N PRO A 172 -0.97 -22.80 7.74
CA PRO A 172 -0.15 -21.72 8.30
C PRO A 172 0.01 -20.54 7.35
N GLY A 173 0.23 -20.81 6.05
CA GLY A 173 0.37 -19.77 5.02
C GLY A 173 -0.89 -18.94 4.86
N LEU A 174 -2.08 -19.56 4.96
CA LEU A 174 -3.37 -18.84 4.92
C LEU A 174 -3.52 -17.90 6.12
N LEU A 175 -3.23 -18.39 7.33
CA LEU A 175 -3.34 -17.59 8.57
C LEU A 175 -2.37 -16.43 8.57
N ILE A 176 -1.13 -16.65 8.12
CA ILE A 176 -0.10 -15.62 7.98
C ILE A 176 -0.55 -14.58 6.95
N SER A 177 -1.10 -15.01 5.81
CA SER A 177 -1.61 -14.10 4.77
C SER A 177 -2.80 -13.27 5.24
N PHE A 178 -3.70 -13.86 6.01
CA PHE A 178 -4.83 -13.14 6.62
C PHE A 178 -4.30 -12.05 7.58
N THR A 179 -3.36 -12.40 8.46
CA THR A 179 -2.71 -11.45 9.38
C THR A 179 -2.03 -10.32 8.61
N ALA A 180 -1.25 -10.64 7.56
CA ALA A 180 -0.61 -9.65 6.72
C ALA A 180 -1.63 -8.68 6.10
N THR A 181 -2.70 -9.22 5.54
CA THR A 181 -3.75 -8.45 4.85
C THR A 181 -4.52 -7.54 5.81
N PHE A 182 -4.88 -8.04 6.98
CA PHE A 182 -5.55 -7.24 8.02
C PHE A 182 -4.65 -6.13 8.54
N CYS A 183 -3.38 -6.44 8.84
CA CYS A 183 -2.41 -5.47 9.31
C CYS A 183 -2.10 -4.39 8.27
N TRP A 184 -2.09 -4.74 6.97
CA TRP A 184 -2.00 -3.75 5.89
C TRP A 184 -3.18 -2.78 5.87
N ALA A 185 -4.39 -3.30 6.01
CA ALA A 185 -5.60 -2.48 6.07
C ALA A 185 -5.58 -1.55 7.29
N LEU A 186 -5.22 -2.08 8.45
CA LEU A 186 -5.12 -1.30 9.69
C LEU A 186 -4.04 -0.21 9.59
N TYR A 187 -2.87 -0.53 9.03
CA TYR A 187 -1.82 0.44 8.75
C TYR A 187 -2.32 1.58 7.85
N GLY A 188 -2.98 1.25 6.73
CA GLY A 188 -3.50 2.24 5.79
C GLY A 188 -4.50 3.21 6.42
N VAL A 189 -5.35 2.71 7.31
CA VAL A 189 -6.30 3.52 8.07
C VAL A 189 -5.59 4.39 9.11
N LEU A 190 -4.69 3.81 9.90
CA LEU A 190 -4.02 4.53 10.98
C LEU A 190 -3.03 5.59 10.47
N VAL A 191 -2.40 5.39 9.33
CA VAL A 191 -1.43 6.34 8.75
C VAL A 191 -2.09 7.59 8.15
N LYS A 192 -3.40 7.59 7.94
CA LYS A 192 -4.15 8.76 7.43
C LYS A 192 -3.95 9.99 8.32
N ARG A 193 -4.03 9.82 9.65
CA ARG A 193 -3.87 10.93 10.61
C ARG A 193 -2.45 11.54 10.60
N PRO A 194 -1.36 10.76 10.78
CA PRO A 194 0.00 11.31 10.67
C PRO A 194 0.27 11.93 9.31
N SER A 195 -0.20 11.32 8.22
CA SER A 195 -0.04 11.87 6.87
C SER A 195 -0.73 13.24 6.71
N ALA A 196 -1.91 13.42 7.29
CA ALA A 196 -2.64 14.70 7.26
C ALA A 196 -1.96 15.79 8.12
N GLN A 197 -1.40 15.43 9.29
CA GLN A 197 -0.82 16.41 10.22
C GLN A 197 0.62 16.80 9.88
N LEU A 198 1.44 15.86 9.41
CA LEU A 198 2.87 16.06 9.16
C LEU A 198 3.20 16.23 7.67
N GLY A 199 2.24 15.93 6.83
CA GLY A 199 2.42 15.79 5.38
C GLY A 199 3.07 14.45 4.99
N PRO A 200 2.95 14.06 3.71
CA PRO A 200 3.33 12.73 3.22
C PRO A 200 4.81 12.37 3.45
N ILE A 201 5.72 13.30 3.18
CA ILE A 201 7.17 13.04 3.25
C ILE A 201 7.64 12.85 4.69
N ARG A 202 7.22 13.72 5.62
CA ARG A 202 7.66 13.63 7.02
C ARG A 202 7.05 12.46 7.74
N SER A 203 5.76 12.21 7.54
CA SER A 203 5.10 11.05 8.13
C SER A 203 5.73 9.75 7.62
N PHE A 204 6.05 9.65 6.32
CA PHE A 204 6.74 8.48 5.79
C PHE A 204 8.16 8.33 6.35
N ALA A 205 8.92 9.42 6.48
CA ALA A 205 10.26 9.38 7.07
C ALA A 205 10.24 8.86 8.52
N LEU A 206 9.30 9.34 9.33
CA LEU A 206 9.14 8.82 10.70
C LEU A 206 8.67 7.37 10.72
N VAL A 207 7.68 7.00 9.90
CA VAL A 207 7.20 5.63 9.81
C VAL A 207 8.32 4.68 9.36
N SER A 208 9.11 5.05 8.35
CA SER A 208 10.20 4.20 7.88
C SER A 208 11.32 4.05 8.92
N LEU A 209 11.68 5.13 9.62
CA LEU A 209 12.65 5.08 10.73
C LEU A 209 12.15 4.18 11.86
N ILE A 210 10.94 4.45 12.36
CA ILE A 210 10.38 3.68 13.49
C ILE A 210 10.22 2.21 13.11
N THR A 211 9.72 1.92 11.90
CA THR A 211 9.61 0.54 11.40
C THR A 211 10.98 -0.15 11.34
N SER A 212 12.02 0.54 10.85
CA SER A 212 13.39 0.01 10.84
C SER A 212 13.91 -0.26 12.25
N VAL A 213 13.71 0.68 13.18
CA VAL A 213 14.13 0.52 14.59
C VAL A 213 13.41 -0.65 15.26
N LEU A 214 12.12 -0.83 15.00
CA LEU A 214 11.33 -1.96 15.53
C LEU A 214 11.75 -3.31 14.91
N LEU A 215 12.18 -3.31 13.64
CA LEU A 215 12.65 -4.51 12.97
C LEU A 215 14.06 -4.92 13.39
N LEU A 216 14.88 -3.98 13.87
CA LEU A 216 16.28 -4.28 14.27
C LEU A 216 16.37 -5.38 15.33
N PRO A 217 15.72 -5.28 16.52
CA PRO A 217 15.80 -6.32 17.53
C PRO A 217 15.22 -7.66 17.04
N LEU A 218 14.19 -7.64 16.21
CA LEU A 218 13.63 -8.84 15.62
C LEU A 218 14.60 -9.49 14.63
N THR A 219 15.33 -8.69 13.84
CA THR A 219 16.37 -9.18 12.93
C THR A 219 17.56 -9.75 13.69
N LEU A 220 17.96 -9.13 14.81
CA LEU A 220 19.03 -9.64 15.67
C LEU A 220 18.65 -10.96 16.35
N ALA A 221 17.38 -11.12 16.74
CA ALA A 221 16.90 -12.31 17.45
C ALA A 221 16.57 -13.48 16.52
N PHE A 222 15.97 -13.21 15.35
CA PHE A 222 15.37 -14.23 14.48
C PHE A 222 15.90 -14.23 13.05
N GLY A 223 16.65 -13.20 12.66
CA GLY A 223 17.15 -13.02 11.29
C GLY A 223 18.67 -13.12 11.20
N ARG A 224 19.17 -12.92 9.99
CA ARG A 224 20.61 -12.89 9.68
C ARG A 224 21.04 -11.46 9.37
N ILE A 225 21.48 -10.72 10.39
CA ILE A 225 21.92 -9.32 10.21
C ILE A 225 23.11 -9.21 9.23
N ALA A 226 23.95 -10.23 9.11
CA ALA A 226 25.07 -10.27 8.17
C ALA A 226 24.64 -10.68 6.73
N ALA A 227 23.35 -10.88 6.45
CA ALA A 227 22.88 -11.31 5.13
C ALA A 227 23.42 -10.47 3.95
N PRO A 228 23.54 -9.13 4.01
CA PRO A 228 24.10 -8.34 2.90
C PRO A 228 25.53 -8.69 2.52
N LEU A 229 26.34 -9.16 3.48
CA LEU A 229 27.73 -9.55 3.23
C LEU A 229 27.83 -10.83 2.41
N HIS A 230 26.79 -11.66 2.42
CA HIS A 230 26.75 -12.96 1.75
C HIS A 230 25.83 -12.99 0.53
N ALA A 231 24.97 -11.99 0.37
CA ALA A 231 23.95 -11.96 -0.69
C ALA A 231 24.52 -11.65 -2.10
N GLY A 232 25.71 -11.06 -2.15
CA GLY A 232 26.30 -10.60 -3.42
C GLY A 232 25.78 -9.24 -3.88
N THR A 233 26.48 -8.64 -4.84
CA THR A 233 26.21 -7.26 -5.29
C THR A 233 24.83 -7.13 -5.94
N ASP A 234 24.44 -8.09 -6.79
CA ASP A 234 23.18 -8.03 -7.53
C ASP A 234 21.96 -8.07 -6.59
N ALA A 235 21.98 -8.97 -5.60
CA ALA A 235 20.90 -9.06 -4.62
C ALA A 235 20.81 -7.78 -3.76
N ASN A 236 21.95 -7.22 -3.37
CA ASN A 236 22.00 -5.96 -2.62
C ASN A 236 21.47 -4.78 -3.46
N LEU A 237 21.84 -4.69 -4.73
CA LEU A 237 21.30 -3.66 -5.64
C LEU A 237 19.78 -3.80 -5.83
N ILE A 238 19.29 -5.02 -6.03
CA ILE A 238 17.86 -5.29 -6.15
C ILE A 238 17.11 -4.92 -4.85
N LEU A 239 17.71 -5.20 -3.68
CA LEU A 239 17.16 -4.77 -2.40
C LEU A 239 17.05 -3.25 -2.33
N ILE A 240 18.10 -2.51 -2.68
CA ILE A 240 18.14 -1.04 -2.70
C ILE A 240 17.09 -0.49 -3.67
N VAL A 241 17.06 -0.99 -4.91
CA VAL A 241 16.08 -0.57 -5.92
C VAL A 241 14.65 -0.80 -5.42
N SER A 242 14.37 -1.99 -4.87
CA SER A 242 13.04 -2.30 -4.32
C SER A 242 12.67 -1.41 -3.14
N ALA A 243 13.61 -1.07 -2.27
CA ALA A 243 13.40 -0.19 -1.13
C ALA A 243 13.09 1.25 -1.58
N VAL A 244 13.88 1.77 -2.51
CA VAL A 244 13.68 3.15 -3.01
C VAL A 244 12.37 3.26 -3.79
N THR A 245 12.10 2.33 -4.71
CA THR A 245 10.90 2.40 -5.56
C THR A 245 9.64 1.97 -4.81
N CYS A 246 9.60 0.73 -4.31
CA CYS A 246 8.37 0.13 -3.77
C CYS A 246 8.06 0.57 -2.33
N ILE A 247 9.07 1.01 -1.56
CA ILE A 247 8.81 1.52 -0.21
C ILE A 247 8.86 3.05 -0.22
N THR A 248 9.97 3.71 -0.59
CA THR A 248 10.04 5.17 -0.46
C THR A 248 9.08 5.89 -1.40
N VAL A 249 9.27 5.73 -2.70
CA VAL A 249 8.49 6.49 -3.70
C VAL A 249 7.02 6.11 -3.62
N ALA A 250 6.71 4.82 -3.62
CA ALA A 250 5.33 4.36 -3.64
C ALA A 250 4.56 4.73 -2.37
N HIS A 251 5.15 4.64 -1.16
CA HIS A 251 4.43 5.04 0.06
C HIS A 251 4.24 6.56 0.16
N VAL A 252 5.22 7.37 -0.27
CA VAL A 252 5.02 8.82 -0.32
C VAL A 252 3.88 9.19 -1.27
N LEU A 253 3.84 8.58 -2.46
CA LEU A 253 2.74 8.75 -3.41
C LEU A 253 1.40 8.25 -2.85
N TYR A 254 1.40 7.10 -2.18
CA TYR A 254 0.22 6.57 -1.51
C TYR A 254 -0.30 7.50 -0.42
N TYR A 255 0.59 8.10 0.39
CA TYR A 255 0.20 9.07 1.42
C TYR A 255 -0.38 10.35 0.80
N ILE A 256 0.15 10.81 -0.33
CA ILE A 256 -0.46 11.90 -1.10
C ILE A 256 -1.86 11.49 -1.55
N ALA A 257 -2.01 10.28 -2.08
CA ALA A 257 -3.30 9.79 -2.57
C ALA A 257 -4.34 9.69 -1.45
N ILE A 258 -4.03 9.03 -0.32
CA ILE A 258 -4.99 8.88 0.79
C ILE A 258 -5.41 10.22 1.40
N HIS A 259 -4.53 11.22 1.36
CA HIS A 259 -4.86 12.57 1.81
C HIS A 259 -5.85 13.27 0.86
N GLN A 260 -5.72 13.04 -0.45
CA GLN A 260 -6.51 13.74 -1.47
C GLN A 260 -7.84 13.03 -1.81
N VAL A 261 -7.83 11.70 -1.90
CA VAL A 261 -9.00 10.93 -2.35
C VAL A 261 -9.62 10.07 -1.24
N GLY A 262 -9.00 10.00 -0.08
CA GLY A 262 -9.45 9.16 1.03
C GLY A 262 -8.85 7.74 1.00
N VAL A 263 -8.88 7.07 2.16
CA VAL A 263 -8.22 5.76 2.33
C VAL A 263 -9.00 4.63 1.65
N ALA A 264 -10.33 4.67 1.71
CA ALA A 264 -11.19 3.64 1.12
C ALA A 264 -11.04 3.60 -0.41
N LEU A 265 -11.11 4.76 -1.07
CA LEU A 265 -10.97 4.85 -2.53
C LEU A 265 -9.54 4.53 -2.96
N ALA A 266 -8.52 5.02 -2.24
CA ALA A 266 -7.12 4.70 -2.54
C ALA A 266 -6.86 3.19 -2.45
N GLN A 267 -7.42 2.51 -1.46
CA GLN A 267 -7.26 1.06 -1.31
C GLN A 267 -8.05 0.28 -2.38
N SER A 268 -9.26 0.74 -2.74
CA SER A 268 -10.05 0.13 -3.81
C SER A 268 -9.30 0.15 -5.15
N LEU A 269 -8.64 1.26 -5.49
CA LEU A 269 -7.89 1.36 -6.74
C LEU A 269 -6.58 0.54 -6.75
N GLN A 270 -6.05 0.13 -5.61
CA GLN A 270 -4.94 -0.85 -5.56
C GLN A 270 -5.34 -2.24 -6.07
N LEU A 271 -6.64 -2.52 -6.24
CA LEU A 271 -7.10 -3.72 -6.94
C LEU A 271 -6.58 -3.79 -8.38
N LEU A 272 -6.15 -2.68 -8.98
CA LEU A 272 -5.51 -2.64 -10.30
C LEU A 272 -4.10 -3.26 -10.34
N CYS A 273 -3.41 -3.42 -9.20
CA CYS A 273 -2.05 -3.95 -9.20
C CYS A 273 -1.88 -5.31 -9.89
N PRO A 274 -2.79 -6.30 -9.78
CA PRO A 274 -2.66 -7.54 -10.53
C PRO A 274 -2.74 -7.37 -12.04
N ALA A 275 -3.59 -6.45 -12.52
CA ALA A 275 -3.63 -6.13 -13.95
C ALA A 275 -2.33 -5.48 -14.43
N GLY A 276 -1.75 -4.60 -13.61
CA GLY A 276 -0.42 -4.02 -13.87
C GLY A 276 0.68 -5.08 -13.88
N ALA A 277 0.67 -6.01 -12.92
CA ALA A 277 1.61 -7.12 -12.88
C ALA A 277 1.47 -8.04 -14.11
N LEU A 278 0.24 -8.34 -14.52
CA LEU A 278 -0.08 -9.13 -15.70
C LEU A 278 0.46 -8.46 -17.00
N ALA A 279 0.19 -7.15 -17.14
CA ALA A 279 0.67 -6.39 -18.30
C ALA A 279 2.21 -6.34 -18.36
N LEU A 280 2.88 -6.16 -17.22
CA LEU A 280 4.34 -6.18 -17.12
C LEU A 280 4.90 -7.57 -17.46
N SER A 281 4.29 -8.64 -16.97
CA SER A 281 4.71 -10.02 -17.26
C SER A 281 4.56 -10.34 -18.75
N ALA A 282 3.45 -9.98 -19.37
CA ALA A 282 3.24 -10.15 -20.79
C ALA A 282 4.27 -9.36 -21.63
N TRP A 283 4.57 -8.13 -21.23
CA TRP A 283 5.52 -7.28 -21.96
C TRP A 283 6.98 -7.72 -21.78
N LEU A 284 7.40 -8.05 -20.54
CA LEU A 284 8.80 -8.37 -20.25
C LEU A 284 9.18 -9.81 -20.62
N TYR A 285 8.25 -10.76 -20.42
CA TYR A 285 8.51 -12.19 -20.60
C TYR A 285 7.79 -12.80 -21.79
N GLY A 286 7.00 -12.02 -22.54
CA GLY A 286 6.24 -12.51 -23.69
C GLY A 286 5.14 -13.51 -23.31
N GLU A 287 4.66 -13.48 -22.08
CA GLU A 287 3.61 -14.38 -21.60
C GLU A 287 2.31 -14.19 -22.40
N ARG A 288 1.75 -15.30 -22.87
CA ARG A 288 0.45 -15.28 -23.55
C ARG A 288 -0.67 -15.24 -22.52
N LEU A 289 -1.47 -14.19 -22.59
CA LEU A 289 -2.62 -14.03 -21.69
C LEU A 289 -3.77 -14.94 -22.13
N THR A 290 -4.39 -15.62 -21.18
CA THR A 290 -5.59 -16.41 -21.45
C THR A 290 -6.81 -15.49 -21.67
N HIS A 291 -7.80 -15.94 -22.44
CA HIS A 291 -9.04 -15.19 -22.62
C HIS A 291 -9.73 -14.89 -21.28
N ALA A 292 -9.68 -15.82 -20.33
CA ALA A 292 -10.23 -15.62 -19.00
C ALA A 292 -9.52 -14.50 -18.23
N GLN A 293 -8.19 -14.38 -18.33
CA GLN A 293 -7.43 -13.27 -17.75
C GLN A 293 -7.79 -11.93 -18.40
N LEU A 294 -7.94 -11.90 -19.73
CA LEU A 294 -8.32 -10.68 -20.46
C LEU A 294 -9.71 -10.19 -20.05
N TRP A 295 -10.71 -11.08 -19.94
CA TRP A 295 -12.04 -10.73 -19.44
C TRP A 295 -12.01 -10.28 -17.99
N SER A 296 -11.24 -10.96 -17.14
CA SER A 296 -11.07 -10.57 -15.74
C SER A 296 -10.42 -9.18 -15.61
N ALA A 297 -9.41 -8.89 -16.44
CA ALA A 297 -8.78 -7.57 -16.49
C ALA A 297 -9.77 -6.50 -16.97
N ALA A 298 -10.61 -6.79 -17.97
CA ALA A 298 -11.63 -5.86 -18.42
C ALA A 298 -12.66 -5.54 -17.32
N ILE A 299 -13.15 -6.55 -16.60
CA ILE A 299 -14.05 -6.37 -15.44
C ILE A 299 -13.37 -5.51 -14.37
N LEU A 300 -12.09 -5.77 -14.07
CA LEU A 300 -11.28 -5.00 -13.12
C LEU A 300 -11.16 -3.53 -13.52
N LEU A 301 -10.87 -3.25 -14.79
CA LEU A 301 -10.76 -1.88 -15.31
C LEU A 301 -12.10 -1.14 -15.26
N ILE A 302 -13.21 -1.80 -15.59
CA ILE A 302 -14.57 -1.24 -15.46
C ILE A 302 -14.86 -0.91 -14.00
N GLY A 303 -14.52 -1.83 -13.07
CA GLY A 303 -14.66 -1.60 -11.64
C GLY A 303 -13.87 -0.41 -11.13
N ALA A 304 -12.59 -0.30 -11.54
CA ALA A 304 -11.74 0.83 -11.18
C ALA A 304 -12.25 2.16 -11.74
N PHE A 305 -12.69 2.17 -13.01
CA PHE A 305 -13.30 3.35 -13.62
C PHE A 305 -14.56 3.80 -12.88
N LEU A 306 -15.42 2.86 -12.50
CA LEU A 306 -16.63 3.16 -11.74
C LEU A 306 -16.30 3.70 -10.34
N ALA A 307 -15.33 3.10 -9.64
CA ALA A 307 -14.87 3.58 -8.35
C ALA A 307 -14.27 5.01 -8.43
N MET A 308 -13.54 5.35 -9.49
CA MET A 308 -13.04 6.71 -9.72
C MET A 308 -14.14 7.75 -9.96
N ARG A 309 -15.35 7.35 -10.37
CA ARG A 309 -16.52 8.22 -10.49
C ARG A 309 -17.16 8.57 -9.14
N THR A 310 -16.72 7.95 -8.07
CA THR A 310 -17.14 8.27 -6.71
C THR A 310 -16.73 9.70 -6.37
N LYS A 311 -17.63 10.47 -5.79
CA LYS A 311 -17.31 11.82 -5.31
C LYS A 311 -16.42 11.70 -4.06
N PRO A 312 -15.20 12.24 -4.07
CA PRO A 312 -14.30 12.17 -2.92
C PRO A 312 -14.83 13.02 -1.76
N VAL A 313 -14.29 12.78 -0.56
CA VAL A 313 -14.54 13.65 0.59
C VAL A 313 -13.93 15.03 0.27
N ALA A 314 -14.70 16.11 0.48
CA ALA A 314 -14.15 17.45 0.39
C ALA A 314 -13.06 17.61 1.46
N THR A 315 -11.80 17.76 1.04
CA THR A 315 -10.70 18.07 1.94
C THR A 315 -10.85 19.51 2.40
N THR A 316 -11.07 19.71 3.69
CA THR A 316 -10.94 21.05 4.29
C THR A 316 -9.47 21.45 4.19
N GLU A 317 -9.18 22.49 3.42
CA GLU A 317 -7.88 23.15 3.37
C GLU A 317 -7.55 23.72 4.75
N THR A 318 -6.82 22.97 5.58
CA THR A 318 -6.32 23.47 6.87
C THR A 318 -4.81 23.24 7.03
N ALA A 319 -4.07 22.95 5.97
CA ALA A 319 -2.64 22.62 6.10
C ALA A 319 -1.70 23.30 5.10
N GLU A 320 -2.14 24.30 4.32
CA GLU A 320 -1.20 25.05 3.43
C GLU A 320 -0.70 26.38 3.98
N ASN A 321 -1.14 26.79 5.18
CA ASN A 321 -0.70 28.04 5.83
C ASN A 321 -0.12 27.82 7.25
N ILE A 322 0.71 26.79 7.45
CA ILE A 322 1.59 26.73 8.63
C ILE A 322 2.95 26.14 8.23
#